data_cac07c855a9afbc399f8834b0a8c14aa
#
_entry.id   cac07c855a9afbc399f8834b0a8c14aa
#
_cell.length_a   1.000
_cell.length_b   1.000
_cell.length_c   1.000
_cell.angle_alpha   90.00
_cell.angle_beta   90.00
_cell.angle_gamma   90.00
#
_symmetry.space_group_name_H-M   'P 1'
#
loop_
_entity.id
_entity.type
_entity.pdbx_description
1 polymer ?
#
loop_
_entity_poly.entity_id
_entity_poly.type
_entity_poly.pdbx_seq_one_letter_code
_entity_poly.pdbx_strand_id
1 'polypeptide(L)'
;MTCKSLNAIVKFRGSASYLIPSADQALAEDFTPYSIDLNTAFSDVDNVDGELSFSVSGNNNVLVSIENGIATISPTADWNGSEALTFTTTDPSGESVSQTVNFTVAPVADIVADNATVVEDTPTIIKVLGNDTFEGDDKVVSIDTNNGPANGTVSVNPDGSVTYTPNDNYHGTDSFTYIVTSGGVSESTTVNVDVTPVNDAPVATNDTAITDEDTPVTIDVLPNDTDIDGDTLSIQSASVPSNQGTVEIGYARNFRRW
;
A
#
# COMPACT_ATOMS: atom_id res chain seq x y z
N MET A 1 25.31 8.40 12.37
CA MET A 1 26.58 7.70 12.02
C MET A 1 27.64 8.75 11.77
N THR A 2 28.76 8.71 12.46
CA THR A 2 29.85 9.69 12.32
C THR A 2 30.65 9.36 11.05
N CYS A 3 30.63 10.26 10.09
CA CYS A 3 31.47 10.21 8.91
C CYS A 3 32.95 10.21 9.34
N LYS A 4 33.69 9.13 9.12
CA LYS A 4 35.14 9.10 9.32
C LYS A 4 35.80 9.61 8.05
N SER A 5 36.32 10.83 8.09
CA SER A 5 37.18 11.39 7.04
C SER A 5 38.48 10.56 6.92
N LEU A 6 38.71 9.97 5.77
CA LEU A 6 40.03 9.49 5.39
C LEU A 6 40.68 10.57 4.53
N ASN A 7 41.74 11.19 5.03
CA ASN A 7 42.54 12.19 4.33
C ASN A 7 43.63 11.51 3.50
N ALA A 8 43.53 11.57 2.17
CA ALA A 8 44.65 11.31 1.29
C ALA A 8 44.96 12.56 0.46
N ILE A 9 46.13 13.18 0.69
CA ILE A 9 46.58 14.35 -0.09
C ILE A 9 47.38 13.81 -1.25
N VAL A 10 46.91 14.01 -2.47
CA VAL A 10 47.73 13.79 -3.71
C VAL A 10 48.09 15.15 -4.25
N LYS A 11 49.39 15.51 -4.23
CA LYS A 11 49.91 16.77 -4.76
C LYS A 11 50.46 16.51 -6.18
N PHE A 12 49.89 17.21 -7.14
CA PHE A 12 50.46 17.35 -8.49
C PHE A 12 50.96 18.79 -8.70
N ARG A 13 52.10 18.96 -9.39
CA ARG A 13 52.63 20.27 -9.77
C ARG A 13 51.76 20.79 -10.92
N GLY A 14 51.13 21.93 -10.74
CA GLY A 14 50.34 22.63 -11.75
C GLY A 14 48.91 22.15 -11.90
N SER A 15 48.31 21.56 -10.85
CA SER A 15 46.87 21.18 -10.82
C SER A 15 46.36 21.26 -9.40
N ALA A 16 45.06 21.63 -9.27
CA ALA A 16 44.33 21.56 -8.01
C ALA A 16 44.54 20.20 -7.30
N SER A 17 44.84 20.24 -6.01
CA SER A 17 44.89 19.04 -5.19
C SER A 17 43.66 19.02 -4.26
N TYR A 18 43.03 17.86 -4.08
CA TYR A 18 41.74 17.75 -3.40
C TYR A 18 41.68 16.70 -2.29
N LEU A 19 40.77 16.97 -1.40
CA LEU A 19 40.31 16.08 -0.34
C LEU A 19 38.76 16.05 -0.40
N ILE A 20 38.19 15.21 -1.25
CA ILE A 20 36.79 14.80 -0.99
C ILE A 20 36.82 13.52 -0.16
N PRO A 21 35.78 13.20 0.62
CA PRO A 21 35.61 11.84 1.09
C PRO A 21 35.68 10.93 -0.12
N SER A 22 36.84 10.30 -0.33
CA SER A 22 37.06 9.37 -1.46
C SER A 22 36.35 8.03 -1.24
N ALA A 23 35.59 7.93 -0.16
CA ALA A 23 34.84 6.74 0.18
C ALA A 23 33.41 6.87 -0.37
N ASP A 24 32.98 5.79 -1.02
CA ASP A 24 31.59 5.60 -1.39
C ASP A 24 30.67 5.83 -0.19
N GLN A 25 29.52 6.42 -0.44
CA GLN A 25 28.55 6.76 0.59
C GLN A 25 27.45 5.70 0.65
N ALA A 26 27.17 5.22 1.86
CA ALA A 26 26.04 4.31 2.13
C ALA A 26 25.04 5.02 3.02
N LEU A 27 23.87 5.27 2.49
CA LEU A 27 22.78 6.05 3.10
C LEU A 27 21.53 5.18 3.13
N ALA A 28 20.55 5.53 3.98
CA ALA A 28 19.18 5.05 3.82
C ALA A 28 18.43 6.05 2.94
N GLU A 29 17.34 5.64 2.30
CA GLU A 29 16.45 6.61 1.63
C GLU A 29 15.94 7.61 2.66
N ASP A 30 15.47 8.76 2.21
CA ASP A 30 14.99 9.86 3.04
C ASP A 30 15.98 10.33 4.12
N PHE A 31 17.29 10.11 3.86
CA PHE A 31 18.34 10.63 4.72
C PHE A 31 18.23 12.15 4.90
N THR A 32 18.48 12.62 6.10
CA THR A 32 18.50 14.07 6.38
C THR A 32 19.58 14.75 5.52
N PRO A 33 19.24 15.81 4.77
CA PRO A 33 20.22 16.57 4.01
C PRO A 33 21.43 17.00 4.84
N TYR A 34 22.60 16.90 4.25
CA TYR A 34 23.86 17.30 4.90
C TYR A 34 24.73 18.11 3.94
N SER A 35 25.68 18.86 4.48
CA SER A 35 26.53 19.74 3.68
C SER A 35 28.00 19.32 3.78
N ILE A 36 28.71 19.53 2.67
CA ILE A 36 30.16 19.37 2.54
C ILE A 36 30.76 20.73 2.13
N ASP A 37 31.73 21.20 2.88
CA ASP A 37 32.49 22.41 2.50
C ASP A 37 33.58 22.04 1.51
N LEU A 38 33.33 22.34 0.22
CA LEU A 38 34.24 22.06 -0.87
C LEU A 38 35.50 22.95 -0.80
N ASN A 39 35.42 24.15 -0.22
CA ASN A 39 36.57 25.03 -0.06
C ASN A 39 37.63 24.43 0.89
N THR A 40 37.22 23.54 1.80
CA THR A 40 38.13 22.80 2.66
C THR A 40 38.51 21.43 2.10
N ALA A 41 37.69 20.89 1.18
CA ALA A 41 37.91 19.61 0.54
C ALA A 41 38.89 19.66 -0.63
N PHE A 42 39.00 20.81 -1.28
CA PHE A 42 39.91 21.04 -2.39
C PHE A 42 40.92 22.14 -2.02
N SER A 43 42.15 22.00 -2.50
CA SER A 43 43.15 23.07 -2.39
C SER A 43 43.99 23.13 -3.66
N ASP A 44 44.39 24.33 -4.04
CA ASP A 44 45.34 24.55 -5.13
C ASP A 44 46.68 25.00 -4.57
N VAL A 45 47.78 24.63 -5.23
CA VAL A 45 49.11 25.04 -4.81
C VAL A 45 49.43 26.43 -5.23
N ASP A 46 48.88 26.90 -6.36
CA ASP A 46 49.24 28.11 -7.03
C ASP A 46 48.16 29.18 -6.90
N ASN A 47 46.90 28.82 -6.49
CA ASN A 47 45.78 29.71 -6.29
C ASN A 47 45.23 29.65 -4.87
N VAL A 48 44.61 30.73 -4.41
CA VAL A 48 43.92 30.69 -3.11
C VAL A 48 42.59 29.93 -3.24
N ASP A 49 42.28 29.14 -2.23
CA ASP A 49 41.14 28.19 -2.25
C ASP A 49 39.79 28.87 -2.55
N GLY A 50 39.62 30.15 -2.21
CA GLY A 50 38.40 30.93 -2.48
C GLY A 50 38.21 31.35 -3.95
N GLU A 51 39.16 31.11 -4.86
CA GLU A 51 39.08 31.40 -6.30
C GLU A 51 38.66 30.16 -7.13
N LEU A 52 38.52 29.00 -6.48
CA LEU A 52 38.10 27.77 -7.12
C LEU A 52 36.60 27.80 -7.43
N SER A 53 36.23 27.27 -8.57
CA SER A 53 34.82 27.00 -8.93
C SER A 53 34.50 25.53 -8.87
N PHE A 54 33.27 25.19 -8.48
CA PHE A 54 32.83 23.82 -8.25
C PHE A 54 31.59 23.47 -9.07
N SER A 55 31.56 22.26 -9.61
CA SER A 55 30.41 21.70 -10.28
C SER A 55 30.23 20.22 -9.94
N VAL A 56 29.01 19.72 -10.15
CA VAL A 56 28.68 18.31 -9.99
C VAL A 56 27.90 17.83 -11.20
N SER A 57 28.07 16.55 -11.54
CA SER A 57 27.29 15.88 -12.58
C SER A 57 26.92 14.47 -12.13
N GLY A 58 25.87 13.89 -12.73
CA GLY A 58 25.35 12.57 -12.38
C GLY A 58 24.34 12.59 -11.22
N ASN A 59 24.01 13.75 -10.70
CA ASN A 59 23.15 13.97 -9.53
C ASN A 59 21.65 14.03 -9.89
N ASN A 60 21.09 12.92 -10.38
CA ASN A 60 19.68 12.87 -10.81
C ASN A 60 18.73 12.56 -9.65
N ASN A 61 19.14 11.65 -8.77
CA ASN A 61 18.33 11.17 -7.64
C ASN A 61 18.95 11.54 -6.28
N VAL A 62 20.27 11.51 -6.16
CA VAL A 62 20.98 12.16 -5.06
C VAL A 62 21.21 13.60 -5.46
N LEU A 63 20.34 14.49 -5.00
CA LEU A 63 20.36 15.91 -5.40
C LEU A 63 21.51 16.64 -4.74
N VAL A 64 22.21 17.49 -5.51
CA VAL A 64 23.30 18.33 -5.00
C VAL A 64 23.11 19.76 -5.46
N SER A 65 23.06 20.69 -4.52
CA SER A 65 23.19 22.12 -4.79
C SER A 65 24.52 22.65 -4.26
N ILE A 66 25.19 23.51 -5.01
CA ILE A 66 26.47 24.10 -4.60
C ILE A 66 26.29 25.62 -4.51
N GLU A 67 26.48 26.18 -3.31
CA GLU A 67 26.42 27.61 -3.06
C GLU A 67 27.63 28.06 -2.23
N ASN A 68 28.40 29.05 -2.69
CA ASN A 68 29.59 29.58 -2.01
C ASN A 68 30.60 28.51 -1.60
N GLY A 69 30.76 27.46 -2.43
CA GLY A 69 31.63 26.33 -2.16
C GLY A 69 31.09 25.30 -1.14
N ILE A 70 29.84 25.45 -0.72
CA ILE A 70 29.16 24.46 0.12
C ILE A 70 28.25 23.60 -0.75
N ALA A 71 28.51 22.32 -0.82
CA ALA A 71 27.64 21.32 -1.45
C ALA A 71 26.63 20.78 -0.45
N THR A 72 25.34 20.99 -0.70
CA THR A 72 24.26 20.38 0.08
C THR A 72 23.75 19.14 -0.66
N ILE A 73 23.83 18.00 0.00
CA ILE A 73 23.41 16.68 -0.50
C ILE A 73 22.03 16.38 0.08
N SER A 74 21.06 16.06 -0.78
CA SER A 74 19.66 15.77 -0.40
C SER A 74 19.15 14.54 -1.12
N PRO A 75 18.26 13.74 -0.50
CA PRO A 75 17.59 12.63 -1.19
C PRO A 75 16.52 13.14 -2.18
N THR A 76 16.21 12.32 -3.17
CA THR A 76 14.89 12.34 -3.79
C THR A 76 13.99 11.47 -2.92
N ALA A 77 12.81 11.94 -2.60
CA ALA A 77 11.85 11.22 -1.75
C ALA A 77 11.58 9.81 -2.28
N ASP A 78 11.51 8.84 -1.39
CA ASP A 78 11.22 7.41 -1.63
C ASP A 78 12.15 6.75 -2.67
N TRP A 79 13.29 7.36 -3.03
CA TRP A 79 14.23 6.78 -3.99
C TRP A 79 15.33 5.99 -3.31
N ASN A 80 15.51 4.75 -3.74
CA ASN A 80 16.66 3.90 -3.36
C ASN A 80 17.38 3.38 -4.62
N GLY A 81 18.65 3.06 -4.46
CA GLY A 81 19.48 2.60 -5.57
C GLY A 81 20.95 3.02 -5.44
N SER A 82 21.63 3.08 -6.57
CA SER A 82 23.03 3.52 -6.62
C SER A 82 23.21 4.56 -7.71
N GLU A 83 23.93 5.63 -7.38
CA GLU A 83 24.23 6.71 -8.30
C GLU A 83 25.69 7.17 -8.12
N ALA A 84 26.36 7.46 -9.24
CA ALA A 84 27.74 7.94 -9.25
C ALA A 84 27.78 9.43 -9.53
N LEU A 85 28.19 10.23 -8.56
CA LEU A 85 28.31 11.68 -8.67
C LEU A 85 29.76 12.06 -8.95
N THR A 86 29.98 12.89 -9.97
CA THR A 86 31.31 13.42 -10.29
C THR A 86 31.38 14.89 -9.91
N PHE A 87 32.19 15.17 -8.91
CA PHE A 87 32.52 16.53 -8.48
C PHE A 87 33.73 17.02 -9.26
N THR A 88 33.67 18.21 -9.81
CA THR A 88 34.75 18.86 -10.56
C THR A 88 35.07 20.21 -9.95
N THR A 89 36.34 20.45 -9.68
CA THR A 89 36.84 21.79 -9.32
C THR A 89 37.68 22.34 -10.48
N THR A 90 37.59 23.64 -10.68
CA THR A 90 38.28 24.34 -11.74
C THR A 90 38.90 25.62 -11.18
N ASP A 91 40.16 25.84 -11.49
CA ASP A 91 40.90 27.04 -11.11
C ASP A 91 40.62 28.24 -12.03
N PRO A 92 41.10 29.48 -11.72
CA PRO A 92 40.91 30.65 -12.57
C PRO A 92 41.61 30.54 -13.93
N SER A 93 42.59 29.64 -14.11
CA SER A 93 43.27 29.44 -15.40
C SER A 93 42.52 28.44 -16.31
N GLY A 94 41.49 27.74 -15.77
CA GLY A 94 40.69 26.77 -16.49
C GLY A 94 41.18 25.31 -16.34
N GLU A 95 42.20 25.08 -15.52
CA GLU A 95 42.63 23.72 -15.18
C GLU A 95 41.62 23.05 -14.23
N SER A 96 41.30 21.80 -14.47
CA SER A 96 40.23 21.13 -13.74
C SER A 96 40.66 19.76 -13.24
N VAL A 97 40.10 19.34 -12.10
CA VAL A 97 40.22 18.01 -11.57
C VAL A 97 38.86 17.48 -11.12
N SER A 98 38.59 16.20 -11.34
CA SER A 98 37.32 15.57 -11.02
C SER A 98 37.50 14.35 -10.13
N GLN A 99 36.55 14.12 -9.23
CA GLN A 99 36.43 12.95 -8.39
C GLN A 99 35.03 12.37 -8.46
N THR A 100 34.93 11.07 -8.70
CA THR A 100 33.66 10.35 -8.65
C THR A 100 33.49 9.68 -7.29
N VAL A 101 32.28 9.81 -6.72
CA VAL A 101 31.86 9.17 -5.48
C VAL A 101 30.58 8.38 -5.78
N ASN A 102 30.56 7.11 -5.40
CA ASN A 102 29.35 6.30 -5.53
C ASN A 102 28.48 6.47 -4.27
N PHE A 103 27.22 6.77 -4.48
CA PHE A 103 26.20 6.79 -3.46
C PHE A 103 25.34 5.54 -3.59
N THR A 104 25.23 4.78 -2.51
CA THR A 104 24.31 3.65 -2.41
C THR A 104 23.27 4.01 -1.35
N VAL A 105 22.03 4.14 -1.79
CA VAL A 105 20.86 4.47 -0.95
C VAL A 105 20.09 3.17 -0.74
N ALA A 106 20.05 2.71 0.50
CA ALA A 106 19.33 1.50 0.87
C ALA A 106 17.83 1.78 1.06
N PRO A 107 16.94 0.86 0.65
CA PRO A 107 15.51 1.01 0.87
C PRO A 107 15.15 1.02 2.35
N VAL A 108 14.13 1.78 2.69
CA VAL A 108 13.37 1.74 3.94
C VAL A 108 11.95 1.32 3.58
N ALA A 109 11.32 0.48 4.37
CA ALA A 109 9.96 0.04 4.08
C ALA A 109 8.96 1.11 4.54
N ASP A 110 8.27 1.74 3.59
CA ASP A 110 7.28 2.79 3.84
C ASP A 110 5.86 2.26 3.89
N ILE A 111 5.64 1.05 3.39
CA ILE A 111 4.35 0.40 3.30
C ILE A 111 4.12 -0.56 4.46
N VAL A 112 2.98 -0.46 5.13
CA VAL A 112 2.58 -1.28 6.28
C VAL A 112 1.26 -1.99 6.00
N ALA A 113 1.17 -3.27 6.36
CA ALA A 113 -0.05 -4.06 6.16
C ALA A 113 -1.28 -3.47 6.86
N ASP A 114 -2.43 -3.55 6.17
CA ASP A 114 -3.70 -3.06 6.66
C ASP A 114 -4.60 -4.16 7.20
N ASN A 115 -5.53 -3.75 8.06
CA ASN A 115 -6.63 -4.59 8.50
C ASN A 115 -7.94 -3.81 8.33
N ALA A 116 -8.92 -4.43 7.70
CA ALA A 116 -10.24 -3.85 7.49
C ALA A 116 -11.34 -4.80 7.97
N THR A 117 -12.35 -4.24 8.64
CA THR A 117 -13.59 -4.95 8.92
C THR A 117 -14.66 -4.39 7.99
N VAL A 118 -15.31 -5.25 7.24
CA VAL A 118 -16.37 -4.90 6.30
C VAL A 118 -17.62 -5.70 6.62
N VAL A 119 -18.76 -5.24 6.13
CA VAL A 119 -20.04 -5.95 6.27
C VAL A 119 -20.30 -6.67 4.95
N GLU A 120 -20.77 -7.92 5.00
CA GLU A 120 -21.15 -8.63 3.78
C GLU A 120 -22.18 -7.82 2.97
N ASP A 121 -22.29 -8.07 1.67
CA ASP A 121 -23.17 -7.42 0.70
C ASP A 121 -22.98 -5.90 0.58
N THR A 122 -21.96 -5.32 1.24
CA THR A 122 -21.74 -3.88 1.27
C THR A 122 -20.34 -3.51 0.80
N PRO A 123 -20.18 -2.81 -0.35
CA PRO A 123 -18.89 -2.27 -0.77
C PRO A 123 -18.32 -1.31 0.27
N THR A 124 -17.06 -1.48 0.64
CA THR A 124 -16.39 -0.68 1.68
C THR A 124 -15.12 -0.04 1.14
N ILE A 125 -14.91 1.24 1.45
CA ILE A 125 -13.70 1.98 1.10
C ILE A 125 -12.65 1.80 2.20
N ILE A 126 -11.47 1.32 1.82
CA ILE A 126 -10.30 1.10 2.69
C ILE A 126 -9.24 2.14 2.32
N LYS A 127 -8.76 2.89 3.30
CA LYS A 127 -7.71 3.90 3.13
C LYS A 127 -6.34 3.24 3.34
N VAL A 128 -5.88 2.52 2.36
CA VAL A 128 -4.66 1.70 2.41
C VAL A 128 -3.36 2.50 2.61
N LEU A 129 -3.33 3.81 2.33
CA LEU A 129 -2.18 4.67 2.56
C LEU A 129 -2.17 5.34 3.95
N GLY A 130 -3.11 4.97 4.83
CA GLY A 130 -3.33 5.70 6.10
C GLY A 130 -2.29 5.46 7.18
N ASN A 131 -1.56 4.37 7.11
CA ASN A 131 -0.50 3.91 8.03
C ASN A 131 0.88 3.85 7.36
N ASP A 132 0.98 4.27 6.10
CA ASP A 132 2.20 4.28 5.31
C ASP A 132 2.97 5.61 5.48
N THR A 133 4.28 5.59 5.20
CA THR A 133 5.20 6.71 5.46
C THR A 133 5.84 7.30 4.20
N PHE A 134 5.26 7.05 3.02
CA PHE A 134 5.76 7.64 1.77
C PHE A 134 5.77 9.18 1.83
N GLU A 135 6.90 9.80 1.55
CA GLU A 135 7.10 11.26 1.58
C GLU A 135 6.71 11.94 0.25
N GLY A 136 6.80 11.21 -0.88
CA GLY A 136 6.49 11.74 -2.20
C GLY A 136 5.00 12.05 -2.40
N ASP A 137 4.69 13.03 -3.23
CA ASP A 137 3.32 13.35 -3.64
C ASP A 137 2.87 12.58 -4.90
N ASP A 138 3.76 11.78 -5.51
CA ASP A 138 3.57 11.04 -6.75
C ASP A 138 3.10 9.60 -6.57
N LYS A 139 2.54 9.29 -5.39
CA LYS A 139 2.07 7.95 -5.02
C LYS A 139 1.01 7.42 -5.99
N VAL A 140 1.26 6.23 -6.53
CA VAL A 140 0.31 5.50 -7.39
C VAL A 140 0.00 4.15 -6.76
N VAL A 141 -1.27 3.96 -6.38
CA VAL A 141 -1.77 2.69 -5.85
C VAL A 141 -2.25 1.80 -7.00
N SER A 142 -1.91 0.53 -6.96
CA SER A 142 -2.42 -0.52 -7.85
C SER A 142 -2.67 -1.81 -7.10
N ILE A 143 -3.46 -2.73 -7.67
CA ILE A 143 -3.72 -4.04 -7.09
C ILE A 143 -2.80 -5.07 -7.76
N ASP A 144 -2.19 -5.93 -6.94
CA ASP A 144 -1.49 -7.11 -7.47
C ASP A 144 -2.52 -8.13 -7.98
N THR A 145 -2.61 -8.27 -9.29
CA THR A 145 -3.59 -9.15 -9.94
C THR A 145 -3.33 -10.64 -9.70
N ASN A 146 -2.15 -11.01 -9.20
CA ASN A 146 -1.83 -12.40 -8.85
C ASN A 146 -2.25 -12.75 -7.43
N ASN A 147 -2.43 -11.73 -6.58
CA ASN A 147 -2.79 -11.85 -5.17
C ASN A 147 -4.03 -11.00 -4.84
N GLY A 148 -5.06 -11.12 -5.70
CA GLY A 148 -6.37 -10.52 -5.48
C GLY A 148 -7.20 -11.29 -4.43
N PRO A 149 -8.33 -10.73 -3.98
CA PRO A 149 -9.20 -11.38 -3.02
C PRO A 149 -9.84 -12.64 -3.61
N ALA A 150 -10.03 -13.66 -2.77
CA ALA A 150 -10.66 -14.93 -3.15
C ALA A 150 -12.20 -14.85 -3.12
N ASN A 151 -12.74 -14.01 -2.24
CA ASN A 151 -14.18 -13.97 -1.92
C ASN A 151 -14.78 -12.58 -2.15
N GLY A 152 -14.23 -11.81 -3.07
CA GLY A 152 -14.70 -10.48 -3.40
C GLY A 152 -14.00 -9.89 -4.61
N THR A 153 -14.19 -8.59 -4.80
CA THR A 153 -13.49 -7.82 -5.82
C THR A 153 -12.91 -6.54 -5.23
N VAL A 154 -11.84 -6.04 -5.85
CA VAL A 154 -11.19 -4.78 -5.44
C VAL A 154 -11.05 -3.83 -6.62
N SER A 155 -11.16 -2.54 -6.35
CA SER A 155 -10.89 -1.48 -7.32
C SER A 155 -10.20 -0.30 -6.63
N VAL A 156 -9.24 0.33 -7.32
CA VAL A 156 -8.55 1.52 -6.82
C VAL A 156 -9.37 2.76 -7.16
N ASN A 157 -9.55 3.64 -6.18
CA ASN A 157 -10.23 4.91 -6.34
C ASN A 157 -9.25 6.02 -6.77
N PRO A 158 -9.73 7.13 -7.37
CA PRO A 158 -8.88 8.25 -7.80
C PRO A 158 -8.05 8.93 -6.69
N ASP A 159 -8.44 8.76 -5.43
CA ASP A 159 -7.75 9.29 -4.26
C ASP A 159 -6.72 8.32 -3.64
N GLY A 160 -6.48 7.17 -4.30
CA GLY A 160 -5.57 6.13 -3.83
C GLY A 160 -6.17 5.17 -2.79
N SER A 161 -7.40 5.40 -2.34
CA SER A 161 -8.11 4.40 -1.53
C SER A 161 -8.55 3.20 -2.38
N VAL A 162 -8.91 2.10 -1.73
CA VAL A 162 -9.37 0.88 -2.41
C VAL A 162 -10.80 0.56 -1.97
N THR A 163 -11.68 0.28 -2.92
CA THR A 163 -13.00 -0.26 -2.63
C THR A 163 -12.94 -1.78 -2.71
N TYR A 164 -13.24 -2.46 -1.60
CA TYR A 164 -13.47 -3.91 -1.55
C TYR A 164 -14.97 -4.17 -1.57
N THR A 165 -15.40 -5.11 -2.41
CA THR A 165 -16.79 -5.58 -2.50
C THR A 165 -16.79 -7.08 -2.25
N PRO A 166 -17.37 -7.56 -1.14
CA PRO A 166 -17.55 -9.00 -0.88
C PRO A 166 -18.38 -9.67 -1.98
N ASN A 167 -18.20 -10.95 -2.19
CA ASN A 167 -19.19 -11.76 -2.92
C ASN A 167 -20.49 -11.82 -2.11
N ASP A 168 -21.61 -11.98 -2.79
CA ASP A 168 -22.94 -12.05 -2.18
C ASP A 168 -22.97 -13.09 -1.05
N ASN A 169 -23.46 -12.69 0.13
CA ASN A 169 -23.61 -13.51 1.33
C ASN A 169 -22.28 -14.17 1.80
N TYR A 170 -21.14 -13.60 1.46
CA TYR A 170 -19.86 -14.10 1.98
C TYR A 170 -19.51 -13.43 3.29
N HIS A 171 -19.30 -14.20 4.33
CA HIS A 171 -18.69 -13.78 5.59
C HIS A 171 -17.47 -14.63 5.93
N GLY A 172 -16.51 -14.06 6.66
CA GLY A 172 -15.24 -14.69 7.00
C GLY A 172 -14.04 -13.85 6.58
N THR A 173 -12.86 -14.47 6.54
CA THR A 173 -11.61 -13.75 6.23
C THR A 173 -11.27 -13.82 4.75
N ASP A 174 -10.81 -12.69 4.22
CA ASP A 174 -10.25 -12.57 2.88
C ASP A 174 -8.98 -11.72 2.92
N SER A 175 -8.27 -11.62 1.83
CA SER A 175 -7.09 -10.76 1.73
C SER A 175 -6.75 -10.43 0.29
N PHE A 176 -6.10 -9.30 0.08
CA PHE A 176 -5.52 -8.94 -1.21
C PHE A 176 -4.22 -8.17 -1.02
N THR A 177 -3.38 -8.14 -2.05
CA THR A 177 -2.13 -7.37 -2.06
C THR A 177 -2.31 -6.11 -2.91
N TYR A 178 -1.87 -4.98 -2.37
CA TYR A 178 -1.73 -3.75 -3.15
C TYR A 178 -0.27 -3.35 -3.27
N ILE A 179 0.02 -2.53 -4.27
CA ILE A 179 1.33 -2.03 -4.62
C ILE A 179 1.25 -0.51 -4.63
N VAL A 180 2.20 0.15 -3.98
CA VAL A 180 2.41 1.61 -4.08
C VAL A 180 3.69 1.85 -4.86
N THR A 181 3.63 2.75 -5.84
CA THR A 181 4.81 3.27 -6.53
C THR A 181 4.97 4.73 -6.16
N SER A 182 6.12 5.09 -5.60
CA SER A 182 6.54 6.46 -5.26
C SER A 182 8.04 6.61 -5.53
N GLY A 183 8.51 7.78 -5.93
CA GLY A 183 9.92 8.01 -6.29
C GLY A 183 10.48 7.09 -7.39
N GLY A 184 9.61 6.42 -8.16
CA GLY A 184 9.99 5.43 -9.18
C GLY A 184 10.29 4.03 -8.62
N VAL A 185 10.10 3.80 -7.32
CA VAL A 185 10.22 2.51 -6.64
C VAL A 185 8.84 1.97 -6.30
N SER A 186 8.69 0.65 -6.25
CA SER A 186 7.41 0.00 -5.93
C SER A 186 7.58 -0.90 -4.73
N GLU A 187 6.69 -0.73 -3.76
CA GLU A 187 6.55 -1.59 -2.60
C GLU A 187 5.17 -2.25 -2.58
N SER A 188 5.04 -3.36 -1.88
CA SER A 188 3.77 -4.09 -1.80
C SER A 188 3.53 -4.66 -0.41
N THR A 189 2.26 -4.68 -0.01
CA THR A 189 1.83 -5.31 1.25
C THR A 189 0.41 -5.84 1.13
N THR A 190 -0.08 -6.50 2.19
CA THR A 190 -1.37 -7.16 2.23
C THR A 190 -2.39 -6.36 3.03
N VAL A 191 -3.61 -6.28 2.51
CA VAL A 191 -4.81 -5.92 3.28
C VAL A 191 -5.49 -7.20 3.75
N ASN A 192 -5.62 -7.38 5.05
CA ASN A 192 -6.45 -8.44 5.65
C ASN A 192 -7.87 -7.92 5.83
N VAL A 193 -8.85 -8.66 5.35
CA VAL A 193 -10.27 -8.28 5.41
C VAL A 193 -11.01 -9.27 6.28
N ASP A 194 -11.78 -8.77 7.25
CA ASP A 194 -12.71 -9.56 8.05
C ASP A 194 -14.14 -9.15 7.66
N VAL A 195 -14.83 -10.03 6.96
CA VAL A 195 -16.20 -9.79 6.50
C VAL A 195 -17.17 -10.31 7.55
N THR A 196 -17.94 -9.40 8.14
CA THR A 196 -18.92 -9.73 9.19
C THR A 196 -20.28 -10.07 8.60
N PRO A 197 -20.99 -11.07 9.13
CA PRO A 197 -22.29 -11.47 8.63
C PRO A 197 -23.39 -10.43 8.95
N VAL A 198 -24.42 -10.41 8.12
CA VAL A 198 -25.69 -9.73 8.34
C VAL A 198 -26.81 -10.74 8.11
N ASN A 199 -27.80 -10.75 8.97
CA ASN A 199 -28.95 -11.63 8.82
C ASN A 199 -29.75 -11.33 7.55
N ASP A 200 -29.87 -12.31 6.69
CA ASP A 200 -30.69 -12.27 5.49
C ASP A 200 -32.13 -12.74 5.76
N ALA A 201 -33.03 -12.41 4.85
CA ALA A 201 -34.39 -12.89 4.95
C ALA A 201 -34.54 -14.27 4.33
N PRO A 202 -35.33 -15.19 4.94
CA PRO A 202 -35.57 -16.50 4.38
C PRO A 202 -36.27 -16.43 3.01
N VAL A 203 -35.99 -17.42 2.18
CA VAL A 203 -36.61 -17.60 0.87
C VAL A 203 -37.65 -18.70 0.92
N ALA A 204 -38.91 -18.32 0.78
CA ALA A 204 -40.03 -19.25 0.74
C ALA A 204 -40.29 -19.77 -0.68
N THR A 205 -40.48 -21.08 -0.79
CA THR A 205 -40.81 -21.78 -2.05
C THR A 205 -42.25 -22.27 -2.00
N ASN A 206 -43.02 -22.04 -3.06
CA ASN A 206 -44.42 -22.42 -3.11
C ASN A 206 -44.62 -23.94 -2.95
N ASP A 207 -45.59 -24.32 -2.09
CA ASP A 207 -46.09 -25.67 -1.93
C ASP A 207 -47.36 -25.96 -2.72
N THR A 208 -47.60 -27.23 -2.95
CA THR A 208 -48.83 -27.68 -3.56
C THR A 208 -49.45 -28.82 -2.77
N ALA A 209 -50.76 -28.76 -2.59
CA ALA A 209 -51.51 -29.85 -1.97
C ALA A 209 -52.82 -30.10 -2.73
N ILE A 210 -53.30 -31.34 -2.70
CA ILE A 210 -54.58 -31.75 -3.27
C ILE A 210 -55.36 -32.47 -2.16
N THR A 211 -56.61 -32.08 -2.01
CA THR A 211 -57.55 -32.75 -1.08
C THR A 211 -58.94 -32.80 -1.71
N ASP A 212 -59.72 -33.76 -1.26
CA ASP A 212 -61.11 -33.89 -1.65
C ASP A 212 -61.94 -32.82 -0.91
N GLU A 213 -63.14 -32.54 -1.40
CA GLU A 213 -64.14 -31.67 -0.74
C GLU A 213 -64.42 -32.17 0.68
N ASP A 214 -64.57 -31.25 1.61
CA ASP A 214 -64.81 -31.49 3.03
C ASP A 214 -63.70 -32.32 3.75
N THR A 215 -62.56 -32.49 3.18
CA THR A 215 -61.46 -33.27 3.75
C THR A 215 -60.26 -32.37 4.14
N PRO A 216 -59.95 -32.24 5.45
CA PRO A 216 -58.77 -31.50 5.90
C PRO A 216 -57.47 -32.16 5.43
N VAL A 217 -56.51 -31.33 5.01
CA VAL A 217 -55.13 -31.78 4.66
C VAL A 217 -54.12 -31.03 5.51
N THR A 218 -53.06 -31.73 5.93
CA THR A 218 -51.92 -31.11 6.59
C THR A 218 -50.82 -30.93 5.51
N ILE A 219 -50.32 -29.69 5.41
CA ILE A 219 -49.23 -29.34 4.49
C ILE A 219 -48.03 -28.98 5.34
N ASP A 220 -46.90 -29.63 5.08
CA ASP A 220 -45.61 -29.23 5.64
C ASP A 220 -44.98 -28.22 4.65
N VAL A 221 -44.96 -26.96 5.02
CA VAL A 221 -44.59 -25.85 4.11
C VAL A 221 -43.15 -25.32 4.29
N LEU A 222 -42.40 -25.87 5.27
CA LEU A 222 -41.04 -25.39 5.53
C LEU A 222 -39.91 -26.21 4.86
N PRO A 223 -40.12 -27.48 4.44
CA PRO A 223 -39.00 -28.33 4.01
C PRO A 223 -38.28 -27.89 2.72
N ASN A 224 -38.95 -27.08 1.88
CA ASN A 224 -38.40 -26.55 0.64
C ASN A 224 -38.03 -25.07 0.74
N ASP A 225 -38.26 -24.45 1.90
CA ASP A 225 -37.82 -23.09 2.22
C ASP A 225 -36.36 -23.11 2.68
N THR A 226 -35.66 -22.03 2.45
CA THR A 226 -34.24 -21.91 2.81
C THR A 226 -33.96 -20.58 3.47
N ASP A 227 -32.98 -20.59 4.33
CA ASP A 227 -32.36 -19.41 4.89
C ASP A 227 -30.85 -19.54 4.68
N ILE A 228 -30.20 -18.48 4.17
CA ILE A 228 -28.80 -18.56 3.79
C ILE A 228 -27.87 -18.52 5.02
N ASP A 229 -28.32 -17.87 6.09
CA ASP A 229 -27.62 -17.85 7.38
C ASP A 229 -27.79 -19.17 8.16
N GLY A 230 -28.69 -20.05 7.71
CA GLY A 230 -29.02 -21.31 8.36
C GLY A 230 -29.95 -21.13 9.55
N ASP A 231 -30.68 -20.06 9.61
CA ASP A 231 -31.64 -19.79 10.69
C ASP A 231 -32.81 -20.78 10.69
N THR A 232 -33.34 -21.01 11.89
CA THR A 232 -34.51 -21.91 12.04
C THR A 232 -35.78 -21.21 11.56
N LEU A 233 -36.36 -21.74 10.50
CA LEU A 233 -37.58 -21.21 9.92
C LEU A 233 -38.82 -21.50 10.80
N SER A 234 -39.74 -20.57 10.81
CA SER A 234 -41.03 -20.72 11.52
C SER A 234 -42.16 -19.98 10.76
N ILE A 235 -43.34 -20.56 10.81
CA ILE A 235 -44.54 -19.93 10.22
C ILE A 235 -45.04 -18.85 11.15
N GLN A 236 -44.99 -17.59 10.73
CA GLN A 236 -45.48 -16.44 11.51
C GLN A 236 -47.01 -16.28 11.41
N SER A 237 -47.56 -16.53 10.26
CA SER A 237 -49.03 -16.41 10.04
C SER A 237 -49.44 -17.24 8.83
N ALA A 238 -50.70 -17.67 8.84
CA ALA A 238 -51.36 -18.27 7.68
C ALA A 238 -52.76 -17.68 7.52
N SER A 239 -53.16 -17.47 6.28
CA SER A 239 -54.52 -16.95 5.99
C SER A 239 -55.04 -17.55 4.68
N VAL A 240 -56.34 -17.69 4.61
CA VAL A 240 -57.07 -18.10 3.43
C VAL A 240 -58.31 -17.17 3.30
N PRO A 241 -58.77 -16.86 2.06
CA PRO A 241 -60.04 -16.10 1.90
C PRO A 241 -61.21 -16.78 2.63
N SER A 242 -62.00 -15.99 3.35
CA SER A 242 -63.02 -16.52 4.27
C SER A 242 -64.13 -17.37 3.59
N ASN A 243 -64.22 -17.32 2.27
CA ASN A 243 -65.16 -18.13 1.46
C ASN A 243 -64.54 -19.42 0.91
N GLN A 244 -63.27 -19.74 1.26
CA GLN A 244 -62.53 -20.87 0.72
C GLN A 244 -62.15 -21.92 1.81
N GLY A 245 -62.40 -21.64 3.08
CA GLY A 245 -62.08 -22.56 4.16
C GLY A 245 -61.46 -21.86 5.37
N THR A 246 -60.80 -22.68 6.19
CA THR A 246 -60.01 -22.23 7.35
C THR A 246 -58.61 -22.80 7.32
N VAL A 247 -57.64 -22.05 7.85
CA VAL A 247 -56.25 -22.53 8.00
C VAL A 247 -55.83 -22.32 9.45
N GLU A 248 -55.08 -23.30 9.98
CA GLU A 248 -54.48 -23.22 11.32
C GLU A 248 -53.00 -23.62 11.23
N ILE A 249 -52.14 -22.92 11.99
CA ILE A 249 -50.74 -23.26 12.13
C ILE A 249 -50.62 -24.35 13.19
N GLY A 250 -50.25 -25.56 12.76
CA GLY A 250 -50.06 -26.73 13.63
C GLY A 250 -48.59 -26.79 14.11
N TYR A 251 -48.40 -26.85 15.43
CA TYR A 251 -47.08 -27.26 15.97
C TYR A 251 -47.03 -28.81 15.93
N ALA A 252 -46.00 -29.42 15.35
CA ALA A 252 -45.76 -30.86 15.38
C ALA A 252 -45.62 -31.32 16.83
N ARG A 253 -46.75 -31.69 17.48
CA ARG A 253 -46.72 -32.40 18.72
C ARG A 253 -46.59 -33.90 18.38
N ASN A 254 -45.54 -34.56 18.86
CA ASN A 254 -45.43 -36.00 18.85
C ASN A 254 -46.61 -36.61 19.61
N PHE A 255 -47.67 -36.93 18.92
CA PHE A 255 -48.75 -37.74 19.50
C PHE A 255 -48.28 -39.19 19.62
N ARG A 256 -47.83 -39.61 20.80
CA ARG A 256 -47.82 -41.02 21.14
C ARG A 256 -49.29 -41.47 21.31
N ARG A 257 -49.74 -42.32 20.40
CA ARG A 257 -50.98 -43.08 20.67
C ARG A 257 -50.62 -44.11 21.74
N TRP A 258 -51.44 -44.17 22.76
CA TRP A 258 -51.56 -45.27 23.68
C TRP A 258 -52.42 -46.37 23.04
#